data_98eab6b87fe16cb7e764c8a7dd196052
#
_entry.id   98eab6b87fe16cb7e764c8a7dd196052
#
_cell.length_a   1.000
_cell.length_b   1.000
_cell.length_c   1.000
_cell.angle_alpha   90.00
_cell.angle_beta   90.00
_cell.angle_gamma   90.00
#
_symmetry.space_group_name_H-M   'P 1'
#
loop_
_entity.id
_entity.type
_entity.pdbx_description
1 polymer ?
#
loop_
_entity_poly.entity_id
_entity_poly.type
_entity_poly.pdbx_seq_one_letter_code
_entity_poly.pdbx_strand_id
1 'polypeptide(L)'
;GAELAFTYQNDKLKGRVEEFAAQLGSDIVLQCDVAEDTSIDTMFAELGKVWPKFDGFVHSIGFAPGDQLDGDYVNAVTREGFKIAHDISSYSFVAMAKACRSMLNPGSALLTLSYLGAERAIPNYNVMGLAKASLEANVRYMANAMGPEGVRVNAISAGPIRTLAASGIKDFRKM
;
A
#
# COMPACT_ATOMS: atom_id res chain seq x y z
N GLY A 1 21.06 -8.02 9.78
CA GLY A 1 20.09 -7.28 8.99
C GLY A 1 18.71 -7.89 9.14
N ALA A 2 17.69 -7.27 8.56
CA ALA A 2 16.34 -7.84 8.52
C ALA A 2 16.26 -8.93 7.44
N GLU A 3 15.47 -9.97 7.70
CA GLU A 3 14.99 -10.87 6.67
C GLU A 3 13.79 -10.22 5.96
N LEU A 4 13.71 -10.34 4.64
CA LEU A 4 12.72 -9.65 3.83
C LEU A 4 11.90 -10.63 3.00
N ALA A 5 10.62 -10.34 2.81
CA ALA A 5 9.75 -10.97 1.82
C ALA A 5 9.14 -9.88 0.94
N PHE A 6 8.95 -10.19 -0.34
CA PHE A 6 8.42 -9.25 -1.32
C PHE A 6 7.13 -9.78 -1.93
N THR A 7 6.25 -8.86 -2.34
CA THR A 7 5.04 -9.22 -3.05
C THR A 7 4.97 -8.54 -4.42
N TYR A 8 4.31 -9.20 -5.36
CA TYR A 8 3.99 -8.66 -6.68
C TYR A 8 2.52 -8.90 -7.00
N GLN A 9 1.90 -7.98 -7.75
CA GLN A 9 0.48 -8.07 -8.09
C GLN A 9 0.19 -9.17 -9.12
N ASN A 10 0.95 -9.22 -10.21
CA ASN A 10 0.70 -10.11 -11.34
C ASN A 10 2.01 -10.53 -12.02
N ASP A 11 1.93 -11.52 -12.91
CA ASP A 11 3.11 -12.12 -13.56
C ASP A 11 3.98 -11.13 -14.35
N LYS A 12 3.40 -10.01 -14.83
CA LYS A 12 4.18 -8.97 -15.52
C LYS A 12 5.19 -8.29 -14.61
N LEU A 13 4.91 -8.25 -13.31
CA LEU A 13 5.76 -7.62 -12.31
C LEU A 13 6.69 -8.62 -11.62
N LYS A 14 6.41 -9.92 -11.70
CA LYS A 14 7.10 -10.98 -10.99
C LYS A 14 8.62 -10.92 -11.16
N GLY A 15 9.12 -11.01 -12.38
CA GLY A 15 10.56 -11.06 -12.64
C GLY A 15 11.31 -9.82 -12.13
N ARG A 16 10.69 -8.64 -12.21
CA ARG A 16 11.27 -7.41 -11.66
C ARG A 16 11.36 -7.45 -10.14
N VAL A 17 10.34 -7.98 -9.47
CA VAL A 17 10.34 -8.10 -8.00
C VAL A 17 11.33 -9.15 -7.54
N GLU A 18 11.44 -10.28 -8.24
CA GLU A 18 12.44 -11.33 -7.98
C GLU A 18 13.87 -10.76 -8.09
N GLU A 19 14.15 -9.94 -9.10
CA GLU A 19 15.45 -9.28 -9.26
C GLU A 19 15.76 -8.35 -8.07
N PHE A 20 14.80 -7.52 -7.63
CA PHE A 20 14.99 -6.66 -6.45
C PHE A 20 15.15 -7.46 -5.16
N ALA A 21 14.37 -8.52 -4.98
CA ALA A 21 14.47 -9.39 -3.82
C ALA A 21 15.88 -10.00 -3.73
N ALA A 22 16.39 -10.55 -4.84
CA ALA A 22 17.72 -11.15 -4.91
C ALA A 22 18.83 -10.13 -4.58
N GLN A 23 18.73 -8.87 -5.05
CA GLN A 23 19.68 -7.80 -4.72
C GLN A 23 19.70 -7.48 -3.21
N LEU A 24 18.60 -7.73 -2.51
CA LEU A 24 18.48 -7.53 -1.07
C LEU A 24 18.65 -8.81 -0.25
N GLY A 25 19.06 -9.90 -0.90
CA GLY A 25 19.34 -11.16 -0.26
C GLY A 25 18.10 -11.95 0.17
N SER A 26 16.96 -11.73 -0.51
CA SER A 26 15.71 -12.47 -0.26
C SER A 26 15.35 -13.34 -1.46
N ASP A 27 14.86 -14.53 -1.17
CA ASP A 27 14.27 -15.48 -2.12
C ASP A 27 12.75 -15.67 -1.90
N ILE A 28 12.16 -14.94 -0.95
CA ILE A 28 10.72 -15.01 -0.64
C ILE A 28 10.00 -13.94 -1.46
N VAL A 29 9.36 -14.38 -2.55
CA VAL A 29 8.61 -13.52 -3.45
C VAL A 29 7.24 -14.14 -3.73
N LEU A 30 6.16 -13.50 -3.27
CA LEU A 30 4.81 -14.04 -3.26
C LEU A 30 3.86 -13.17 -4.07
N GLN A 31 2.88 -13.78 -4.74
CA GLN A 31 1.84 -13.04 -5.42
C GLN A 31 0.84 -12.48 -4.41
N CYS A 32 0.45 -11.20 -4.59
CA CYS A 32 -0.59 -10.55 -3.80
C CYS A 32 -1.26 -9.45 -4.64
N ASP A 33 -2.46 -9.71 -5.13
CA ASP A 33 -3.32 -8.65 -5.65
C ASP A 33 -4.24 -8.17 -4.53
N VAL A 34 -4.02 -6.95 -4.07
CA VAL A 34 -4.76 -6.38 -2.94
C VAL A 34 -6.21 -5.99 -3.28
N ALA A 35 -6.61 -6.07 -4.53
CA ALA A 35 -8.01 -5.92 -4.95
C ALA A 35 -8.85 -7.16 -4.61
N GLU A 36 -8.20 -8.28 -4.21
CA GLU A 36 -8.86 -9.57 -3.96
C GLU A 36 -8.50 -10.10 -2.57
N ASP A 37 -9.44 -10.14 -1.64
CA ASP A 37 -9.22 -10.66 -0.28
C ASP A 37 -8.64 -12.07 -0.29
N THR A 38 -9.09 -12.93 -1.21
CA THR A 38 -8.57 -14.30 -1.36
C THR A 38 -7.09 -14.33 -1.77
N SER A 39 -6.62 -13.37 -2.54
CA SER A 39 -5.20 -13.23 -2.88
C SER A 39 -4.36 -12.82 -1.67
N ILE A 40 -4.89 -11.90 -0.85
CA ILE A 40 -4.24 -11.48 0.40
C ILE A 40 -4.14 -12.68 1.36
N ASP A 41 -5.23 -13.41 1.57
CA ASP A 41 -5.27 -14.57 2.47
C ASP A 41 -4.32 -15.67 2.00
N THR A 42 -4.30 -15.96 0.71
CA THR A 42 -3.40 -16.95 0.11
C THR A 42 -1.94 -16.57 0.30
N MET A 43 -1.60 -15.30 0.05
CA MET A 43 -0.24 -14.78 0.23
C MET A 43 0.25 -14.97 1.68
N PHE A 44 -0.57 -14.61 2.68
CA PHE A 44 -0.19 -14.79 4.08
C PHE A 44 -0.17 -16.28 4.50
N ALA A 45 -1.02 -17.11 3.92
CA ALA A 45 -0.95 -18.56 4.15
C ALA A 45 0.36 -19.17 3.61
N GLU A 46 0.80 -18.75 2.43
CA GLU A 46 2.09 -19.19 1.87
C GLU A 46 3.28 -18.63 2.69
N LEU A 47 3.24 -17.32 3.06
CA LEU A 47 4.25 -16.73 3.94
C LEU A 47 4.34 -17.48 5.27
N GLY A 48 3.21 -17.87 5.84
CA GLY A 48 3.13 -18.59 7.11
C GLY A 48 3.83 -19.95 7.13
N LYS A 49 4.05 -20.57 5.97
CA LYS A 49 4.83 -21.82 5.85
C LYS A 49 6.33 -21.59 6.10
N VAL A 50 6.82 -20.38 5.84
CA VAL A 50 8.22 -19.97 6.04
C VAL A 50 8.37 -19.17 7.33
N TRP A 51 7.48 -18.19 7.54
CA TRP A 51 7.45 -17.34 8.73
C TRP A 51 6.11 -17.44 9.46
N PRO A 52 6.00 -18.30 10.48
CA PRO A 52 4.78 -18.37 11.29
C PRO A 52 4.47 -17.04 12.01
N LYS A 53 5.51 -16.26 12.26
CA LYS A 53 5.48 -14.92 12.87
C LYS A 53 6.46 -13.99 12.15
N PHE A 54 6.16 -12.68 12.16
CA PHE A 54 7.04 -11.64 11.62
C PHE A 54 6.83 -10.29 12.33
N ASP A 55 7.72 -9.33 12.06
CA ASP A 55 7.82 -8.09 12.84
C ASP A 55 7.12 -6.90 12.19
N GLY A 56 6.49 -7.07 11.05
CA GLY A 56 5.69 -6.05 10.39
C GLY A 56 5.80 -6.03 8.89
N PHE A 57 5.09 -5.11 8.25
CA PHE A 57 5.14 -4.94 6.80
C PHE A 57 5.10 -3.47 6.40
N VAL A 58 5.60 -3.19 5.20
CA VAL A 58 5.51 -1.91 4.52
C VAL A 58 4.47 -2.00 3.41
N HIS A 59 3.37 -1.28 3.57
CA HIS A 59 2.34 -1.11 2.55
C HIS A 59 2.76 0.03 1.61
N SER A 60 3.38 -0.32 0.49
CA SER A 60 3.83 0.63 -0.53
C SER A 60 2.97 0.51 -1.79
N ILE A 61 1.65 0.58 -1.61
CA ILE A 61 0.64 0.33 -2.63
C ILE A 61 -0.22 1.56 -2.83
N GLY A 62 -0.56 1.84 -4.08
CA GLY A 62 -1.49 2.90 -4.44
C GLY A 62 -1.80 2.85 -5.93
N PHE A 63 -3.07 2.99 -6.26
CA PHE A 63 -3.55 3.01 -7.63
C PHE A 63 -4.82 3.85 -7.76
N ALA A 64 -4.91 4.59 -8.85
CA ALA A 64 -6.15 5.17 -9.37
C ALA A 64 -6.12 5.11 -10.90
N PRO A 65 -7.26 4.93 -11.57
CA PRO A 65 -7.33 5.06 -13.03
C PRO A 65 -6.82 6.43 -13.48
N GLY A 66 -6.04 6.48 -14.57
CA GLY A 66 -5.36 7.70 -14.99
C GLY A 66 -6.29 8.86 -15.33
N ASP A 67 -7.48 8.57 -15.87
CA ASP A 67 -8.53 9.53 -16.17
C ASP A 67 -9.15 10.19 -14.91
N GLN A 68 -8.93 9.59 -13.75
CA GLN A 68 -9.38 10.10 -12.45
C GLN A 68 -8.38 11.08 -11.81
N LEU A 69 -7.20 11.22 -12.37
CA LEU A 69 -6.12 12.04 -11.84
C LEU A 69 -5.99 13.41 -12.54
N ASP A 70 -6.42 13.52 -13.79
CA ASP A 70 -6.26 14.73 -14.61
C ASP A 70 -7.54 15.59 -14.64
N GLY A 71 -7.39 16.87 -14.91
CA GLY A 71 -8.49 17.82 -15.12
C GLY A 71 -9.16 18.31 -13.85
N ASP A 72 -10.34 18.91 -14.03
CA ASP A 72 -11.17 19.41 -12.94
C ASP A 72 -11.74 18.23 -12.14
N TYR A 73 -11.47 18.20 -10.84
CA TYR A 73 -11.84 17.08 -9.97
C TYR A 73 -13.33 16.77 -10.00
N VAL A 74 -14.19 17.81 -9.93
CA VAL A 74 -15.64 17.60 -9.83
C VAL A 74 -16.21 16.98 -11.10
N ASN A 75 -15.65 17.35 -12.25
CA ASN A 75 -16.07 16.82 -13.56
C ASN A 75 -15.43 15.46 -13.89
N ALA A 76 -14.21 15.22 -13.42
CA ALA A 76 -13.44 14.00 -13.75
C ALA A 76 -13.82 12.80 -12.87
N VAL A 77 -14.17 13.03 -11.60
CA VAL A 77 -14.40 11.93 -10.65
C VAL A 77 -15.63 11.11 -11.03
N THR A 78 -15.45 9.80 -11.06
CA THR A 78 -16.54 8.84 -11.24
C THR A 78 -16.73 7.99 -9.99
N ARG A 79 -17.95 7.45 -9.81
CA ARG A 79 -18.22 6.52 -8.69
C ARG A 79 -17.28 5.32 -8.69
N GLU A 80 -17.02 4.77 -9.86
CA GLU A 80 -16.16 3.59 -10.00
C GLU A 80 -14.70 3.93 -9.76
N GLY A 81 -14.18 5.01 -10.35
CA GLY A 81 -12.82 5.45 -10.11
C GLY A 81 -12.55 5.81 -8.64
N PHE A 82 -13.54 6.43 -7.98
CA PHE A 82 -13.47 6.70 -6.55
C PHE A 82 -13.38 5.41 -5.72
N LYS A 83 -14.21 4.40 -6.02
CA LYS A 83 -14.15 3.10 -5.35
C LYS A 83 -12.78 2.43 -5.54
N ILE A 84 -12.32 2.29 -6.78
CA ILE A 84 -11.05 1.65 -7.10
C ILE A 84 -9.88 2.32 -6.35
N ALA A 85 -9.83 3.67 -6.39
CA ALA A 85 -8.76 4.39 -5.72
C ALA A 85 -8.75 4.16 -4.20
N HIS A 86 -9.92 4.18 -3.55
CA HIS A 86 -10.02 3.97 -2.10
C HIS A 86 -9.81 2.50 -1.72
N ASP A 87 -10.32 1.58 -2.49
CA ASP A 87 -10.17 0.15 -2.28
C ASP A 87 -8.68 -0.24 -2.29
N ILE A 88 -7.98 0.06 -3.39
CA ILE A 88 -6.58 -0.32 -3.56
C ILE A 88 -5.64 0.53 -2.69
N SER A 89 -5.89 1.84 -2.55
CA SER A 89 -4.90 2.73 -1.92
C SER A 89 -5.15 3.00 -0.45
N SER A 90 -6.30 2.57 0.11
CA SER A 90 -6.65 2.79 1.51
C SER A 90 -7.11 1.52 2.20
N TYR A 91 -8.18 0.86 1.70
CA TYR A 91 -8.75 -0.33 2.33
C TYR A 91 -7.75 -1.49 2.37
N SER A 92 -6.95 -1.68 1.33
CA SER A 92 -5.98 -2.77 1.26
C SER A 92 -4.99 -2.80 2.44
N PHE A 93 -4.64 -1.65 3.01
CA PHE A 93 -3.78 -1.59 4.21
C PHE A 93 -4.46 -2.26 5.42
N VAL A 94 -5.74 -2.01 5.62
CA VAL A 94 -6.54 -2.64 6.69
C VAL A 94 -6.76 -4.12 6.40
N ALA A 95 -7.08 -4.47 5.15
CA ALA A 95 -7.28 -5.86 4.73
C ALA A 95 -6.03 -6.72 4.99
N MET A 96 -4.85 -6.23 4.59
CA MET A 96 -3.58 -6.90 4.87
C MET A 96 -3.31 -7.04 6.38
N ALA A 97 -3.55 -5.98 7.16
CA ALA A 97 -3.36 -6.02 8.61
C ALA A 97 -4.31 -7.03 9.27
N LYS A 98 -5.58 -7.09 8.82
CA LYS A 98 -6.56 -8.08 9.28
C LYS A 98 -6.09 -9.50 9.01
N ALA A 99 -5.64 -9.78 7.79
CA ALA A 99 -5.22 -11.12 7.36
C ALA A 99 -3.98 -11.61 8.15
N CYS A 100 -3.03 -10.74 8.46
CA CYS A 100 -1.80 -11.12 9.15
C CYS A 100 -1.82 -10.89 10.67
N ARG A 101 -2.89 -10.38 11.27
CA ARG A 101 -2.91 -9.95 12.68
C ARG A 101 -2.40 -11.01 13.64
N SER A 102 -2.80 -12.27 13.44
CA SER A 102 -2.36 -13.40 14.26
C SER A 102 -0.89 -13.80 14.05
N MET A 103 -0.27 -13.32 12.98
CA MET A 103 1.12 -13.61 12.63
C MET A 103 2.11 -12.55 13.15
N LEU A 104 1.62 -11.43 13.68
CA LEU A 104 2.47 -10.35 14.17
C LEU A 104 3.10 -10.69 15.53
N ASN A 105 4.40 -10.40 15.66
CA ASN A 105 5.10 -10.46 16.95
C ASN A 105 4.70 -9.26 17.83
N PRO A 106 4.75 -9.39 19.16
CA PRO A 106 4.68 -8.21 20.05
C PRO A 106 5.78 -7.18 19.68
N GLY A 107 5.38 -5.92 19.61
CA GLY A 107 6.30 -4.84 19.18
C GLY A 107 6.41 -4.62 17.68
N SER A 108 5.66 -5.37 16.88
CA SER A 108 5.60 -5.22 15.41
C SER A 108 5.24 -3.82 14.96
N ALA A 109 5.60 -3.49 13.72
CA ALA A 109 5.30 -2.22 13.10
C ALA A 109 4.69 -2.38 11.72
N LEU A 110 3.56 -1.72 11.49
CA LEU A 110 2.94 -1.59 10.19
C LEU A 110 3.20 -0.17 9.67
N LEU A 111 3.67 -0.07 8.44
CA LEU A 111 4.03 1.20 7.82
C LEU A 111 3.34 1.35 6.47
N THR A 112 2.79 2.53 6.19
CA THR A 112 2.30 2.86 4.84
C THR A 112 2.93 4.14 4.32
N LEU A 113 2.78 4.40 3.02
CA LEU A 113 3.28 5.60 2.37
C LEU A 113 2.13 6.52 1.99
N SER A 114 2.14 7.73 2.54
CA SER A 114 1.24 8.83 2.21
C SER A 114 1.96 9.92 1.42
N TYR A 115 1.23 10.97 1.11
CA TYR A 115 1.72 12.12 0.37
C TYR A 115 0.96 13.39 0.78
N LEU A 116 1.59 14.54 0.63
CA LEU A 116 1.03 15.86 0.94
C LEU A 116 -0.37 16.11 0.36
N GLY A 117 -0.71 15.42 -0.74
CA GLY A 117 -2.06 15.44 -1.33
C GLY A 117 -3.17 14.93 -0.43
N ALA A 118 -2.85 14.27 0.69
CA ALA A 118 -3.83 13.93 1.73
C ALA A 118 -4.35 15.16 2.50
N GLU A 119 -3.53 16.22 2.58
CA GLU A 119 -3.83 17.44 3.35
C GLU A 119 -4.13 18.64 2.46
N ARG A 120 -3.62 18.64 1.24
CA ARG A 120 -3.73 19.77 0.30
C ARG A 120 -4.18 19.30 -1.07
N ALA A 121 -4.97 20.11 -1.76
CA ALA A 121 -5.27 19.89 -3.17
C ALA A 121 -4.01 20.06 -4.03
N ILE A 122 -3.56 18.98 -4.64
CA ILE A 122 -2.41 18.95 -5.54
C ILE A 122 -2.92 18.76 -6.97
N PRO A 123 -2.52 19.60 -7.94
CA PRO A 123 -2.90 19.43 -9.34
C PRO A 123 -2.56 18.03 -9.85
N ASN A 124 -3.44 17.45 -10.66
CA ASN A 124 -3.28 16.09 -11.25
C ASN A 124 -3.15 14.95 -10.23
N TYR A 125 -3.60 15.16 -9.00
CA TYR A 125 -3.63 14.13 -7.96
C TYR A 125 -5.06 13.72 -7.59
N ASN A 126 -6.01 14.61 -7.72
CA ASN A 126 -7.46 14.42 -7.63
C ASN A 126 -7.89 13.32 -6.63
N VAL A 127 -8.58 12.28 -7.12
CA VAL A 127 -9.12 11.19 -6.29
C VAL A 127 -8.07 10.49 -5.42
N MET A 128 -6.81 10.48 -5.84
CA MET A 128 -5.73 9.89 -5.05
C MET A 128 -5.47 10.68 -3.76
N GLY A 129 -5.65 12.00 -3.76
CA GLY A 129 -5.56 12.81 -2.55
C GLY A 129 -6.59 12.38 -1.50
N LEU A 130 -7.82 12.12 -1.92
CA LEU A 130 -8.89 11.64 -1.05
C LEU A 130 -8.57 10.22 -0.52
N ALA A 131 -8.07 9.34 -1.38
CA ALA A 131 -7.65 8.00 -0.97
C ALA A 131 -6.50 8.04 0.04
N LYS A 132 -5.53 8.96 -0.11
CA LYS A 132 -4.44 9.15 0.86
C LYS A 132 -4.93 9.75 2.18
N ALA A 133 -5.89 10.68 2.17
CA ALA A 133 -6.53 11.18 3.39
C ALA A 133 -7.27 10.05 4.14
N SER A 134 -7.98 9.20 3.42
CA SER A 134 -8.60 7.98 3.96
C SER A 134 -7.55 7.03 4.55
N LEU A 135 -6.42 6.81 3.85
CA LEU A 135 -5.32 5.98 4.34
C LEU A 135 -4.72 6.51 5.64
N GLU A 136 -4.53 7.82 5.78
CA GLU A 136 -4.04 8.43 7.02
C GLU A 136 -5.05 8.32 8.17
N ALA A 137 -6.34 8.37 7.86
CA ALA A 137 -7.38 8.04 8.85
C ALA A 137 -7.27 6.58 9.29
N ASN A 138 -7.11 5.63 8.35
CA ASN A 138 -6.91 4.21 8.65
C ASN A 138 -5.71 3.99 9.58
N VAL A 139 -4.59 4.69 9.37
CA VAL A 139 -3.43 4.61 10.27
C VAL A 139 -3.83 4.91 11.72
N ARG A 140 -4.60 5.99 11.95
CA ARG A 140 -5.05 6.37 13.31
C ARG A 140 -5.98 5.33 13.93
N TYR A 141 -6.96 4.84 13.18
CA TYR A 141 -7.89 3.82 13.66
C TYR A 141 -7.21 2.47 13.90
N MET A 142 -6.31 2.06 13.01
CA MET A 142 -5.54 0.83 13.18
C MET A 142 -4.56 0.93 14.37
N ALA A 143 -3.88 2.07 14.55
CA ALA A 143 -3.02 2.30 15.71
C ALA A 143 -3.78 2.20 17.02
N ASN A 144 -5.00 2.77 17.08
CA ASN A 144 -5.87 2.64 18.25
C ASN A 144 -6.31 1.19 18.49
N ALA A 145 -6.68 0.47 17.44
CA ALA A 145 -7.21 -0.90 17.54
C ALA A 145 -6.13 -1.95 17.86
N MET A 146 -4.90 -1.76 17.36
CA MET A 146 -3.80 -2.72 17.47
C MET A 146 -2.75 -2.34 18.54
N GLY A 147 -2.78 -1.09 19.01
CA GLY A 147 -1.88 -0.59 20.05
C GLY A 147 -1.92 -1.40 21.35
N PRO A 148 -3.10 -1.80 21.86
CA PRO A 148 -3.19 -2.69 23.03
C PRO A 148 -2.49 -4.05 22.87
N GLU A 149 -2.28 -4.50 21.63
CA GLU A 149 -1.54 -5.72 21.30
C GLU A 149 -0.02 -5.45 21.11
N GLY A 150 0.43 -4.22 21.33
CA GLY A 150 1.81 -3.81 21.16
C GLY A 150 2.20 -3.57 19.68
N VAL A 151 1.26 -3.50 18.74
CA VAL A 151 1.53 -3.24 17.32
C VAL A 151 1.46 -1.74 17.04
N ARG A 152 2.53 -1.21 16.46
CA ARG A 152 2.59 0.21 16.05
C ARG A 152 2.17 0.35 14.59
N VAL A 153 1.35 1.34 14.29
CA VAL A 153 0.90 1.63 12.92
C VAL A 153 1.22 3.08 12.59
N ASN A 154 1.98 3.31 11.52
CA ASN A 154 2.46 4.62 11.12
C ASN A 154 2.37 4.84 9.61
N ALA A 155 2.50 6.09 9.18
CA ALA A 155 2.67 6.48 7.79
C ALA A 155 3.88 7.41 7.64
N ILE A 156 4.51 7.35 6.46
CA ILE A 156 5.47 8.34 6.01
C ILE A 156 4.79 9.18 4.94
N SER A 157 4.63 10.49 5.17
CA SER A 157 4.28 11.43 4.12
C SER A 157 5.54 11.72 3.30
N ALA A 158 5.71 10.97 2.23
CA ALA A 158 6.90 11.03 1.39
C ALA A 158 6.84 12.25 0.46
N GLY A 159 8.00 12.82 0.15
CA GLY A 159 8.14 13.78 -0.96
C GLY A 159 7.93 13.11 -2.34
N PRO A 160 7.92 13.89 -3.42
CA PRO A 160 7.76 13.37 -4.77
C PRO A 160 8.98 12.54 -5.18
N ILE A 161 8.85 11.22 -5.11
CA ILE A 161 9.88 10.26 -5.52
C ILE A 161 9.50 9.65 -6.86
N ARG A 162 10.44 9.55 -7.79
CA ARG A 162 10.24 8.90 -9.09
C ARG A 162 10.07 7.40 -8.91
N THR A 163 8.81 6.95 -8.90
CA THR A 163 8.44 5.55 -8.89
C THR A 163 7.65 5.19 -10.15
N LEU A 164 7.39 3.90 -10.36
CA LEU A 164 6.49 3.46 -11.43
C LEU A 164 5.09 4.07 -11.25
N ALA A 165 4.57 4.11 -10.03
CA ALA A 165 3.27 4.73 -9.71
C ALA A 165 3.26 6.23 -10.03
N ALA A 166 4.34 6.95 -9.74
CA ALA A 166 4.48 8.37 -10.02
C ALA A 166 4.50 8.70 -11.52
N SER A 167 4.85 7.74 -12.38
CA SER A 167 4.85 7.94 -13.84
C SER A 167 3.45 8.15 -14.43
N GLY A 168 2.39 7.75 -13.74
CA GLY A 168 1.00 7.98 -14.12
C GLY A 168 0.48 9.40 -13.81
N ILE A 169 1.25 10.20 -13.06
CA ILE A 169 0.86 11.56 -12.67
C ILE A 169 1.42 12.57 -13.67
N LYS A 170 0.54 13.29 -14.34
CA LYS A 170 0.92 14.34 -15.29
C LYS A 170 1.69 15.47 -14.58
N ASP A 171 2.72 15.99 -15.22
CA ASP A 171 3.56 17.07 -14.68
C ASP A 171 4.23 16.80 -13.33
N PHE A 172 4.39 15.53 -12.94
CA PHE A 172 5.01 15.12 -11.68
C PHE A 172 6.34 15.84 -11.35
N ARG A 173 7.11 16.25 -12.39
CA ARG A 173 8.36 17.00 -12.20
C ARG A 173 8.18 18.44 -11.70
N LYS A 174 6.96 18.97 -11.75
CA LYS A 174 6.65 20.34 -11.33
C LYS A 174 6.06 20.40 -9.91
N MET A 175 5.83 19.24 -9.31
CA MET A 175 5.39 19.08 -7.92
C MET A 175 6.60 19.12 -6.97
#